data_a8c901aa87a4d659806c9a9c89f610de
#
_entry.id   a8c901aa87a4d659806c9a9c89f610de
#
_cell.length_a   1.000
_cell.length_b   1.000
_cell.length_c   1.000
_cell.angle_alpha   90.00
_cell.angle_beta   90.00
_cell.angle_gamma   90.00
#
_symmetry.space_group_name_H-M   'P 1'
#
loop_
_entity.id
_entity.type
_entity.pdbx_description
1 polymer ?
#
loop_
_entity_poly.entity_id
_entity_poly.type
_entity_poly.pdbx_seq_one_letter_code
_entity_poly.pdbx_strand_id
1 'polypeptide(L)'
;MLFAAIAALLGRNGRGAALLYATLALYAILNIPVVRAVSTPLTAAMWRAARGPLADSIWIYATWQNAMLCAAAVLCACMAPLACRRIPGRVIVPGLVACVMLGPAAAARVDTLGLERNAWSALASSLMPRIAARESDADWRALGIDRAAGDDLSAILPAGAAAGRNIVLVSLESTSAAYLGIYGATPDVMPNLSTLAGSAIVFDRAYAVYPESIKALFAMLCSAYPAFDSASETYAGAGCPALPAALHGAGYATALFHSGRFMYLGMDAVVRNRGYQVLEDAGDIGGARMSSFGIDEASTVARMLAWVDSVPADRPFFLTYLPVAGHHPYETPERGPFAEGDDFDRYRNALHAGDAALGTLVRGLEAGGRQQNTLWIVAGDHGEAFGQHDGNYGHTFHLYEENVHVPMLVAAPGLVARQSRSRRVVSLIDTAPTVLEAVGIAPPAAYRGSSMLHGDPRLALFFADYSLGLLGLRDGRTKFIYELESQRSRMFDLEDDPGEQINVAGKNVARAAHYKQLLRSWAAAQMKGARR
;
A
#
# COMPACT_ATOMS: atom_id res chain seq x y z
N MET A 1 37.76 -2.26 -8.05
CA MET A 1 37.42 -3.46 -8.83
C MET A 1 36.67 -3.10 -10.12
N LEU A 2 35.54 -2.37 -10.11
CA LEU A 2 34.76 -1.99 -11.31
C LEU A 2 35.62 -1.33 -12.41
N PHE A 3 36.36 -0.27 -12.06
CA PHE A 3 37.27 0.39 -13.03
C PHE A 3 38.31 -0.58 -13.61
N ALA A 4 38.86 -1.45 -12.78
CA ALA A 4 39.87 -2.41 -13.21
C ALA A 4 39.28 -3.45 -14.21
N ALA A 5 38.05 -3.90 -14.00
CA ALA A 5 37.33 -4.78 -14.92
C ALA A 5 37.09 -4.08 -16.27
N ILE A 6 36.58 -2.85 -16.25
CA ILE A 6 36.31 -2.07 -17.46
C ILE A 6 37.60 -1.78 -18.22
N ALA A 7 38.68 -1.42 -17.50
CA ALA A 7 39.98 -1.16 -18.11
C ALA A 7 40.64 -2.41 -18.70
N ALA A 8 40.37 -3.60 -18.15
CA ALA A 8 40.82 -4.85 -18.70
C ALA A 8 40.09 -5.21 -20.00
N LEU A 9 38.81 -4.88 -20.12
CA LEU A 9 38.00 -5.19 -21.31
C LEU A 9 38.18 -4.18 -22.45
N LEU A 10 38.26 -2.87 -22.13
CA LEU A 10 38.25 -1.78 -23.11
C LEU A 10 39.60 -1.07 -23.28
N GLY A 11 40.63 -1.52 -22.55
CA GLY A 11 41.95 -0.91 -22.55
C GLY A 11 42.11 0.23 -21.52
N ARG A 12 43.24 0.29 -20.85
CA ARG A 12 43.54 1.14 -19.68
C ARG A 12 43.48 2.65 -19.96
N ASN A 13 43.68 3.06 -21.21
CA ASN A 13 43.77 4.47 -21.59
C ASN A 13 42.64 4.91 -22.54
N GLY A 14 41.63 4.08 -22.74
CA GLY A 14 40.53 4.37 -23.64
C GLY A 14 39.54 5.39 -23.05
N ARG A 15 39.19 6.44 -23.82
CA ARG A 15 38.11 7.39 -23.43
C ARG A 15 36.80 6.67 -23.17
N GLY A 16 36.53 5.56 -23.90
CA GLY A 16 35.34 4.71 -23.70
C GLY A 16 35.30 4.03 -22.34
N ALA A 17 36.45 3.54 -21.85
CA ALA A 17 36.54 2.92 -20.53
C ALA A 17 36.28 3.94 -19.40
N ALA A 18 36.83 5.15 -19.54
CA ALA A 18 36.61 6.21 -18.59
C ALA A 18 35.14 6.68 -18.58
N LEU A 19 34.53 6.84 -19.74
CA LEU A 19 33.11 7.22 -19.85
C LEU A 19 32.19 6.17 -19.25
N LEU A 20 32.37 4.90 -19.60
CA LEU A 20 31.57 3.80 -19.04
C LEU A 20 31.70 3.74 -17.52
N TYR A 21 32.92 3.84 -17.00
CA TYR A 21 33.16 3.86 -15.55
C TYR A 21 32.47 5.05 -14.88
N ALA A 22 32.60 6.24 -15.46
CA ALA A 22 31.98 7.45 -14.90
C ALA A 22 30.45 7.34 -14.87
N THR A 23 29.82 6.82 -15.93
CA THR A 23 28.38 6.57 -16.00
C THR A 23 27.92 5.58 -14.93
N LEU A 24 28.61 4.45 -14.80
CA LEU A 24 28.27 3.45 -13.81
C LEU A 24 28.47 3.95 -12.39
N ALA A 25 29.55 4.69 -12.12
CA ALA A 25 29.82 5.26 -10.81
C ALA A 25 28.80 6.35 -10.45
N LEU A 26 28.48 7.26 -11.40
CA LEU A 26 27.50 8.31 -11.18
C LEU A 26 26.12 7.74 -10.80
N TYR A 27 25.65 6.73 -11.55
CA TYR A 27 24.39 6.10 -11.22
C TYR A 27 24.41 5.45 -9.82
N ALA A 28 25.49 4.75 -9.46
CA ALA A 28 25.62 4.17 -8.12
C ALA A 28 25.61 5.26 -7.02
N ILE A 29 26.25 6.40 -7.26
CA ILE A 29 26.29 7.54 -6.32
C ILE A 29 24.89 8.16 -6.15
N LEU A 30 24.15 8.33 -7.24
CA LEU A 30 22.75 8.82 -7.20
C LEU A 30 21.82 7.91 -6.40
N ASN A 31 22.16 6.63 -6.27
CA ASN A 31 21.38 5.69 -5.46
C ASN A 31 21.66 5.80 -3.95
N ILE A 32 22.71 6.50 -3.49
CA ILE A 32 23.00 6.62 -2.06
C ILE A 32 21.84 7.23 -1.28
N PRO A 33 21.33 8.44 -1.62
CA PRO A 33 20.17 9.01 -0.91
C PRO A 33 18.92 8.14 -1.04
N VAL A 34 18.71 7.49 -2.18
CA VAL A 34 17.55 6.63 -2.41
C VAL A 34 17.57 5.42 -1.49
N VAL A 35 18.68 4.67 -1.45
CA VAL A 35 18.82 3.49 -0.57
C VAL A 35 18.68 3.88 0.89
N ARG A 36 19.15 5.07 1.28
CA ARG A 36 19.00 5.57 2.65
C ARG A 36 17.55 5.94 2.99
N ALA A 37 16.80 6.42 2.01
CA ALA A 37 15.39 6.80 2.21
C ALA A 37 14.44 5.59 2.18
N VAL A 38 14.66 4.65 1.24
CA VAL A 38 13.68 3.61 0.93
C VAL A 38 14.27 2.17 0.98
N SER A 39 15.47 2.03 1.55
CA SER A 39 16.17 0.74 1.76
C SER A 39 16.36 -0.12 0.50
N THR A 40 16.22 0.46 -0.68
CA THR A 40 16.34 -0.24 -1.96
C THR A 40 16.85 0.69 -3.06
N PRO A 41 17.63 0.20 -4.04
CA PRO A 41 18.05 1.00 -5.18
C PRO A 41 16.89 1.40 -6.09
N LEU A 42 17.08 2.46 -6.90
CA LEU A 42 16.14 2.91 -7.91
C LEU A 42 15.77 1.80 -8.90
N THR A 43 14.48 1.57 -9.04
CA THR A 43 13.89 0.68 -10.04
C THR A 43 13.29 1.48 -11.20
N ALA A 44 12.89 0.79 -12.27
CA ALA A 44 12.19 1.44 -13.39
C ALA A 44 10.84 2.05 -12.98
N ALA A 45 10.15 1.44 -12.01
CA ALA A 45 8.91 1.97 -11.45
C ALA A 45 9.16 3.30 -10.71
N MET A 46 10.18 3.36 -9.85
CA MET A 46 10.58 4.59 -9.15
C MET A 46 11.02 5.70 -10.12
N TRP A 47 11.74 5.36 -11.20
CA TRP A 47 12.12 6.32 -12.22
C TRP A 47 10.90 6.93 -12.94
N ARG A 48 9.87 6.14 -13.18
CA ARG A 48 8.61 6.66 -13.75
C ARG A 48 7.92 7.60 -12.78
N ALA A 49 7.78 7.21 -11.52
CA ALA A 49 7.16 8.03 -10.48
C ALA A 49 7.90 9.36 -10.26
N ALA A 50 9.24 9.35 -10.24
CA ALA A 50 10.06 10.55 -10.06
C ALA A 50 9.95 11.60 -11.18
N ARG A 51 9.43 11.23 -12.36
CA ARG A 51 9.18 12.17 -13.47
C ARG A 51 7.84 12.91 -13.34
N GLY A 52 7.00 12.50 -12.40
CA GLY A 52 5.70 13.09 -12.13
C GLY A 52 5.76 14.23 -11.10
N PRO A 53 4.60 14.63 -10.59
CA PRO A 53 4.47 15.72 -9.60
C PRO A 53 5.10 15.45 -8.23
N LEU A 54 5.67 14.27 -8.00
CA LEU A 54 6.38 13.91 -6.74
C LEU A 54 7.77 14.56 -6.58
N ALA A 55 8.22 15.40 -7.52
CA ALA A 55 9.52 16.04 -7.45
C ALA A 55 9.75 16.79 -6.13
N ASP A 56 8.72 17.43 -5.58
CA ASP A 56 8.79 18.17 -4.31
C ASP A 56 9.15 17.27 -3.13
N SER A 57 8.61 16.04 -3.09
CA SER A 57 8.89 15.05 -2.04
C SER A 57 10.32 14.53 -2.10
N ILE A 58 10.94 14.52 -3.28
CA ILE A 58 12.33 14.08 -3.46
C ILE A 58 13.30 15.09 -2.83
N TRP A 59 12.97 16.38 -2.84
CA TRP A 59 13.82 17.43 -2.26
C TRP A 59 13.97 17.33 -0.74
N ILE A 60 13.02 16.70 -0.03
CA ILE A 60 13.11 16.46 1.43
C ILE A 60 14.36 15.62 1.76
N TYR A 61 14.77 14.73 0.85
CA TYR A 61 15.96 13.89 1.01
C TYR A 61 17.26 14.55 0.58
N ALA A 62 17.24 15.79 0.08
CA ALA A 62 18.42 16.59 -0.21
C ALA A 62 19.08 17.12 1.08
N THR A 63 19.42 16.24 1.99
CA THR A 63 20.02 16.56 3.28
C THR A 63 21.53 16.78 3.16
N TRP A 64 22.09 17.54 4.10
CA TRP A 64 23.53 17.73 4.22
C TRP A 64 24.30 16.41 4.33
N GLN A 65 23.77 15.44 5.08
CA GLN A 65 24.36 14.11 5.22
C GLN A 65 24.44 13.37 3.88
N ASN A 66 23.38 13.39 3.10
CA ASN A 66 23.34 12.78 1.77
C ASN A 66 24.33 13.49 0.82
N ALA A 67 24.41 14.81 0.87
CA ALA A 67 25.37 15.58 0.08
C ALA A 67 26.83 15.19 0.40
N MET A 68 27.18 15.08 1.69
CA MET A 68 28.52 14.66 2.13
C MET A 68 28.85 13.22 1.68
N LEU A 69 27.91 12.29 1.80
CA LEU A 69 28.11 10.90 1.36
C LEU A 69 28.31 10.82 -0.16
N CYS A 70 27.51 11.55 -0.92
CA CYS A 70 27.70 11.63 -2.38
C CYS A 70 29.05 12.25 -2.74
N ALA A 71 29.47 13.33 -2.07
CA ALA A 71 30.78 13.96 -2.29
C ALA A 71 31.93 13.01 -1.97
N ALA A 72 31.87 12.29 -0.85
CA ALA A 72 32.86 11.28 -0.48
C ALA A 72 32.92 10.14 -1.52
N ALA A 73 31.77 9.68 -2.00
CA ALA A 73 31.69 8.65 -3.03
C ALA A 73 32.26 9.12 -4.38
N VAL A 74 32.02 10.38 -4.77
CA VAL A 74 32.63 11.01 -5.96
C VAL A 74 34.14 11.02 -5.81
N LEU A 75 34.67 11.48 -4.66
CA LEU A 75 36.09 11.49 -4.39
C LEU A 75 36.71 10.09 -4.51
N CYS A 76 36.10 9.10 -3.90
CA CYS A 76 36.52 7.70 -4.01
C CYS A 76 36.47 7.19 -5.46
N ALA A 77 35.45 7.53 -6.21
CA ALA A 77 35.32 7.16 -7.63
C ALA A 77 36.42 7.81 -8.48
N CYS A 78 36.76 9.05 -8.21
CA CYS A 78 37.88 9.75 -8.90
C CYS A 78 39.25 9.18 -8.53
N MET A 79 39.44 8.73 -7.29
CA MET A 79 40.69 8.13 -6.84
C MET A 79 40.89 6.69 -7.28
N ALA A 80 39.83 5.94 -7.50
CA ALA A 80 39.86 4.50 -7.88
C ALA A 80 40.73 4.23 -9.14
N PRO A 81 40.61 4.99 -10.24
CA PRO A 81 41.48 4.79 -11.40
C PRO A 81 42.97 4.98 -11.10
N LEU A 82 43.29 5.95 -10.23
CA LEU A 82 44.69 6.24 -9.84
C LEU A 82 45.26 5.10 -8.99
N ALA A 83 44.48 4.61 -8.04
CA ALA A 83 44.87 3.46 -7.21
C ALA A 83 45.01 2.18 -8.05
N CYS A 84 44.09 1.90 -8.97
CA CYS A 84 44.10 0.70 -9.82
C CYS A 84 45.30 0.68 -10.80
N ARG A 85 45.88 1.84 -11.18
CA ARG A 85 47.09 1.88 -12.01
C ARG A 85 48.31 1.25 -11.31
N ARG A 86 48.30 1.21 -9.98
CA ARG A 86 49.42 0.64 -9.16
C ARG A 86 49.23 -0.85 -8.87
N ILE A 87 48.06 -1.40 -9.12
CA ILE A 87 47.77 -2.81 -8.83
C ILE A 87 48.09 -3.66 -10.08
N PRO A 88 48.96 -4.68 -9.99
CA PRO A 88 49.28 -5.55 -11.12
C PRO A 88 48.05 -6.38 -11.53
N GLY A 89 47.87 -6.57 -12.85
CA GLY A 89 46.73 -7.30 -13.41
C GLY A 89 46.57 -8.75 -12.86
N ARG A 90 47.68 -9.38 -12.47
CA ARG A 90 47.71 -10.68 -11.82
C ARG A 90 46.99 -10.75 -10.46
N VAL A 91 46.75 -9.60 -9.82
CA VAL A 91 45.97 -9.49 -8.55
C VAL A 91 44.53 -9.12 -8.83
N ILE A 92 44.28 -8.32 -9.86
CA ILE A 92 42.95 -7.83 -10.22
C ILE A 92 42.01 -8.95 -10.62
N VAL A 93 42.48 -9.85 -11.51
CA VAL A 93 41.63 -10.93 -12.05
C VAL A 93 41.22 -11.94 -10.95
N PRO A 94 42.10 -12.49 -10.12
CA PRO A 94 41.71 -13.36 -9.02
C PRO A 94 40.79 -12.66 -8.02
N GLY A 95 41.05 -11.38 -7.71
CA GLY A 95 40.19 -10.60 -6.84
C GLY A 95 38.77 -10.38 -7.40
N LEU A 96 38.64 -10.15 -8.72
CA LEU A 96 37.33 -10.07 -9.39
C LEU A 96 36.58 -11.40 -9.33
N VAL A 97 37.28 -12.49 -9.64
CA VAL A 97 36.72 -13.84 -9.56
C VAL A 97 36.26 -14.13 -8.13
N ALA A 98 37.05 -13.82 -7.12
CA ALA A 98 36.67 -13.98 -5.72
C ALA A 98 35.42 -13.17 -5.37
N CYS A 99 35.32 -11.91 -5.80
CA CYS A 99 34.13 -11.09 -5.56
C CYS A 99 32.86 -11.65 -6.24
N VAL A 100 33.01 -12.15 -7.48
CA VAL A 100 31.89 -12.76 -8.23
C VAL A 100 31.43 -14.06 -7.60
N MET A 101 32.35 -14.86 -7.08
CA MET A 101 32.02 -16.17 -6.48
C MET A 101 31.54 -16.05 -5.03
N LEU A 102 32.18 -15.19 -4.23
CA LEU A 102 31.87 -15.06 -2.80
C LEU A 102 30.72 -14.09 -2.53
N GLY A 103 30.49 -13.10 -3.39
CA GLY A 103 29.43 -12.11 -3.22
C GLY A 103 28.03 -12.75 -3.11
N PRO A 104 27.59 -13.56 -4.08
CA PRO A 104 26.30 -14.26 -4.00
C PRO A 104 26.19 -15.21 -2.81
N ALA A 105 27.30 -15.91 -2.47
CA ALA A 105 27.32 -16.79 -1.31
C ALA A 105 27.21 -16.05 0.03
N ALA A 106 27.77 -14.86 0.13
CA ALA A 106 27.62 -14.00 1.30
C ALA A 106 26.19 -13.41 1.38
N ALA A 107 25.67 -12.88 0.27
CA ALA A 107 24.31 -12.34 0.18
C ALA A 107 23.24 -13.40 0.50
N ALA A 108 23.48 -14.67 0.14
CA ALA A 108 22.56 -15.77 0.46
C ALA A 108 22.50 -16.13 1.96
N ARG A 109 23.47 -15.69 2.77
CA ARG A 109 23.57 -16.00 4.21
C ARG A 109 23.06 -14.89 5.12
N VAL A 110 22.92 -13.69 4.59
CA VAL A 110 22.52 -12.52 5.35
C VAL A 110 21.22 -11.99 4.73
N ASP A 111 20.18 -11.88 5.54
CA ASP A 111 18.97 -11.17 5.10
C ASP A 111 19.17 -9.69 5.38
N THR A 112 19.43 -8.93 4.34
CA THR A 112 19.66 -7.48 4.40
C THR A 112 18.45 -6.71 3.88
N LEU A 113 17.30 -7.37 3.73
CA LEU A 113 16.04 -6.77 3.22
C LEU A 113 16.22 -6.05 1.87
N GLY A 114 17.18 -6.50 1.06
CA GLY A 114 17.46 -5.93 -0.26
C GLY A 114 18.53 -4.83 -0.28
N LEU A 115 19.11 -4.44 0.87
CA LEU A 115 20.19 -3.44 0.92
C LEU A 115 21.48 -3.88 0.20
N GLU A 116 21.71 -5.21 0.04
CA GLU A 116 22.83 -5.78 -0.73
C GLU A 116 22.65 -5.63 -2.24
N ARG A 117 21.50 -5.18 -2.72
CA ARG A 117 21.20 -5.13 -4.15
C ARG A 117 22.09 -4.10 -4.85
N ASN A 118 22.75 -4.55 -5.90
CA ASN A 118 23.48 -3.64 -6.77
C ASN A 118 22.50 -2.75 -7.56
N ALA A 119 22.73 -1.44 -7.57
CA ALA A 119 21.85 -0.46 -8.23
C ALA A 119 21.59 -0.78 -9.72
N TRP A 120 22.61 -1.26 -10.44
CA TRP A 120 22.48 -1.62 -11.86
C TRP A 120 21.69 -2.90 -12.07
N SER A 121 21.93 -3.92 -11.23
CA SER A 121 21.16 -5.16 -11.31
C SER A 121 19.70 -4.93 -10.91
N ALA A 122 19.43 -4.09 -9.91
CA ALA A 122 18.08 -3.72 -9.51
C ALA A 122 17.32 -3.00 -10.64
N LEU A 123 17.98 -2.05 -11.33
CA LEU A 123 17.38 -1.39 -12.50
C LEU A 123 17.11 -2.38 -13.63
N ALA A 124 18.11 -3.22 -13.97
CA ALA A 124 17.99 -4.17 -15.07
C ALA A 124 16.89 -5.23 -14.80
N SER A 125 16.85 -5.80 -13.59
CA SER A 125 15.82 -6.77 -13.21
C SER A 125 14.42 -6.17 -13.21
N SER A 126 14.27 -4.91 -12.80
CA SER A 126 12.98 -4.22 -12.77
C SER A 126 12.41 -3.88 -14.17
N LEU A 127 13.23 -3.99 -15.21
CA LEU A 127 12.78 -3.86 -16.61
C LEU A 127 12.26 -5.17 -17.22
N MET A 128 12.49 -6.29 -16.54
CA MET A 128 12.07 -7.61 -17.00
C MET A 128 10.81 -8.06 -16.27
N PRO A 129 9.86 -8.74 -16.95
CA PRO A 129 8.71 -9.32 -16.27
C PRO A 129 9.17 -10.33 -15.20
N ARG A 130 8.80 -10.13 -13.95
CA ARG A 130 9.16 -10.99 -12.82
C ARG A 130 8.29 -12.24 -12.72
N ILE A 131 7.11 -12.18 -13.33
CA ILE A 131 6.15 -13.28 -13.37
C ILE A 131 5.91 -13.66 -14.82
N ALA A 132 6.22 -14.91 -15.19
CA ALA A 132 5.87 -15.38 -16.51
C ALA A 132 4.37 -15.68 -16.59
N ALA A 133 3.68 -15.13 -17.59
CA ALA A 133 2.24 -15.36 -17.81
C ALA A 133 1.88 -16.85 -18.02
N ARG A 134 2.87 -17.73 -18.21
CA ARG A 134 2.74 -19.20 -18.37
C ARG A 134 2.97 -19.99 -17.07
N GLU A 135 3.30 -19.33 -15.96
CA GLU A 135 3.54 -20.02 -14.70
C GLU A 135 2.23 -20.50 -14.09
N SER A 136 1.86 -21.72 -14.44
CA SER A 136 0.74 -22.48 -13.88
C SER A 136 -0.65 -22.19 -14.47
N ASP A 137 -1.23 -23.21 -15.08
CA ASP A 137 -2.66 -23.32 -15.34
C ASP A 137 -3.45 -23.81 -14.09
N ALA A 138 -2.78 -23.99 -12.95
CA ALA A 138 -3.42 -24.40 -11.71
C ALA A 138 -4.37 -23.30 -11.22
N ASP A 139 -5.60 -23.67 -10.95
CA ASP A 139 -6.53 -22.77 -10.26
C ASP A 139 -6.03 -22.56 -8.84
N TRP A 140 -5.46 -21.38 -8.59
CA TRP A 140 -4.94 -21.02 -7.26
C TRP A 140 -6.00 -21.09 -6.17
N ARG A 141 -7.31 -20.97 -6.52
CA ARG A 141 -8.42 -21.09 -5.58
C ARG A 141 -8.65 -22.54 -5.14
N ALA A 142 -8.32 -23.50 -5.99
CA ALA A 142 -8.43 -24.91 -5.69
C ALA A 142 -7.23 -25.43 -4.87
N LEU A 143 -6.14 -24.66 -4.78
CA LEU A 143 -5.01 -24.99 -3.92
C LEU A 143 -5.47 -24.90 -2.46
N GLY A 144 -5.73 -26.07 -1.86
CA GLY A 144 -6.30 -26.21 -0.52
C GLY A 144 -5.51 -25.48 0.56
N ILE A 145 -6.20 -24.79 1.43
CA ILE A 145 -5.68 -24.00 2.54
C ILE A 145 -6.27 -24.58 3.81
N ASP A 146 -5.62 -24.40 4.94
CA ASP A 146 -6.19 -24.67 6.26
C ASP A 146 -7.29 -23.63 6.53
N ARG A 147 -8.49 -23.99 6.08
CA ARG A 147 -9.65 -23.11 6.14
C ARG A 147 -10.29 -23.18 7.52
N ALA A 148 -9.94 -22.27 8.40
CA ALA A 148 -10.79 -22.00 9.56
C ALA A 148 -12.01 -21.20 9.10
N ALA A 149 -13.21 -21.70 9.38
CA ALA A 149 -14.44 -20.91 9.20
C ALA A 149 -14.38 -19.67 10.11
N GLY A 150 -14.74 -18.52 9.57
CA GLY A 150 -14.89 -17.29 10.35
C GLY A 150 -16.29 -17.22 10.98
N ASP A 151 -16.52 -16.18 11.79
CA ASP A 151 -17.82 -15.88 12.36
C ASP A 151 -18.83 -15.56 11.26
N ASP A 152 -20.05 -16.04 11.36
CA ASP A 152 -21.16 -15.59 10.51
C ASP A 152 -21.78 -14.34 11.15
N LEU A 153 -21.63 -13.20 10.46
CA LEU A 153 -22.08 -11.89 10.93
C LEU A 153 -23.43 -11.49 10.33
N SER A 154 -24.02 -12.34 9.50
CA SER A 154 -25.32 -12.09 8.85
C SER A 154 -26.47 -11.92 9.85
N ALA A 155 -26.34 -12.47 11.06
CA ALA A 155 -27.28 -12.22 12.15
C ALA A 155 -27.17 -10.79 12.75
N ILE A 156 -26.01 -10.14 12.63
CA ILE A 156 -25.78 -8.77 13.13
C ILE A 156 -26.18 -7.74 12.08
N LEU A 157 -25.82 -7.97 10.83
CA LEU A 157 -26.18 -7.14 9.69
C LEU A 157 -26.65 -8.05 8.54
N PRO A 158 -27.95 -8.36 8.47
CA PRO A 158 -28.51 -9.19 7.41
C PRO A 158 -28.39 -8.56 6.03
N ALA A 159 -28.36 -9.39 4.99
CA ALA A 159 -28.41 -8.92 3.60
C ALA A 159 -29.65 -8.02 3.40
N GLY A 160 -29.44 -6.86 2.76
CA GLY A 160 -30.49 -5.88 2.50
C GLY A 160 -30.94 -5.06 3.72
N ALA A 161 -30.39 -5.30 4.92
CA ALA A 161 -30.80 -4.54 6.13
C ALA A 161 -30.51 -3.03 6.02
N ALA A 162 -29.55 -2.64 5.20
CA ALA A 162 -29.21 -1.24 4.92
C ALA A 162 -29.82 -0.71 3.61
N ALA A 163 -30.84 -1.38 3.04
CA ALA A 163 -31.50 -0.93 1.81
C ALA A 163 -32.05 0.50 1.96
N GLY A 164 -31.75 1.37 0.98
CA GLY A 164 -32.18 2.77 0.96
C GLY A 164 -31.45 3.68 1.96
N ARG A 165 -30.46 3.18 2.71
CA ARG A 165 -29.62 4.01 3.58
C ARG A 165 -28.53 4.73 2.80
N ASN A 166 -28.12 5.87 3.31
CA ASN A 166 -26.90 6.53 2.84
C ASN A 166 -25.68 5.64 3.11
N ILE A 167 -24.65 5.79 2.31
CA ILE A 167 -23.40 5.05 2.45
C ILE A 167 -22.25 6.04 2.47
N VAL A 168 -21.37 5.94 3.46
CA VAL A 168 -20.10 6.66 3.52
C VAL A 168 -18.95 5.65 3.53
N LEU A 169 -18.10 5.72 2.53
CA LEU A 169 -16.83 5.00 2.46
C LEU A 169 -15.69 5.96 2.79
N VAL A 170 -14.97 5.68 3.86
CA VAL A 170 -13.75 6.42 4.25
C VAL A 170 -12.55 5.53 4.01
N SER A 171 -11.62 5.97 3.18
CA SER A 171 -10.33 5.31 2.96
C SER A 171 -9.26 6.12 3.68
N LEU A 172 -8.90 5.70 4.90
CA LEU A 172 -7.92 6.37 5.73
C LEU A 172 -6.53 6.18 5.15
N GLU A 173 -5.87 7.28 4.81
CA GLU A 173 -4.54 7.32 4.22
C GLU A 173 -3.48 6.79 5.19
N SER A 174 -2.62 5.86 4.73
CA SER A 174 -1.44 5.36 5.45
C SER A 174 -1.73 4.87 6.87
N THR A 175 -2.92 4.31 7.14
CA THR A 175 -3.35 4.00 8.51
C THR A 175 -3.23 2.51 8.83
N SER A 176 -2.23 2.13 9.64
CA SER A 176 -2.11 0.78 10.18
C SER A 176 -3.04 0.56 11.38
N ALA A 177 -3.64 -0.63 11.46
CA ALA A 177 -4.47 -1.04 12.59
C ALA A 177 -3.72 -0.98 13.93
N ALA A 178 -2.42 -1.28 13.92
CA ALA A 178 -1.59 -1.33 15.12
C ALA A 178 -1.52 -0.01 15.91
N TYR A 179 -1.82 1.13 15.27
CA TYR A 179 -1.70 2.45 15.92
C TYR A 179 -3.02 2.99 16.47
N LEU A 180 -4.13 2.27 16.30
CA LEU A 180 -5.47 2.75 16.65
C LEU A 180 -5.99 2.17 17.96
N GLY A 181 -6.66 3.00 18.75
CA GLY A 181 -7.26 2.60 20.04
C GLY A 181 -8.28 1.47 19.90
N ILE A 182 -9.05 1.43 18.80
CA ILE A 182 -9.99 0.32 18.53
C ILE A 182 -9.30 -1.04 18.35
N TYR A 183 -7.98 -1.07 18.10
CA TYR A 183 -7.15 -2.29 18.03
C TYR A 183 -6.23 -2.44 19.25
N GLY A 184 -6.38 -1.60 20.28
CA GLY A 184 -5.68 -1.71 21.56
C GLY A 184 -4.48 -0.77 21.71
N ALA A 185 -4.20 0.09 20.75
CA ALA A 185 -3.14 1.09 20.90
C ALA A 185 -3.47 2.12 21.98
N THR A 186 -2.45 2.54 22.71
CA THR A 186 -2.55 3.60 23.71
C THR A 186 -1.39 4.58 23.56
N PRO A 187 -1.65 5.91 23.55
CA PRO A 187 -2.98 6.56 23.63
C PRO A 187 -3.81 6.34 22.37
N ASP A 188 -5.14 6.48 22.47
CA ASP A 188 -6.04 6.45 21.32
C ASP A 188 -5.86 7.72 20.48
N VAL A 189 -5.32 7.56 19.28
CA VAL A 189 -5.05 8.67 18.36
C VAL A 189 -6.29 9.07 17.55
N MET A 190 -7.32 8.19 17.46
CA MET A 190 -8.54 8.42 16.69
C MET A 190 -9.81 8.18 17.54
N PRO A 191 -10.09 9.01 18.57
CA PRO A 191 -11.21 8.80 19.50
C PRO A 191 -12.59 8.94 18.86
N ASN A 192 -12.77 9.74 17.77
CA ASN A 192 -14.04 9.83 17.06
C ASN A 192 -14.32 8.53 16.28
N LEU A 193 -13.29 7.93 15.67
CA LEU A 193 -13.40 6.61 15.04
C LEU A 193 -13.76 5.54 16.09
N SER A 194 -13.14 5.58 17.28
CA SER A 194 -13.46 4.67 18.38
C SER A 194 -14.92 4.85 18.84
N THR A 195 -15.44 6.07 18.84
CA THR A 195 -16.85 6.34 19.13
C THR A 195 -17.78 5.75 18.07
N LEU A 196 -17.48 5.98 16.79
CA LEU A 196 -18.24 5.41 15.67
C LEU A 196 -18.25 3.87 15.71
N ALA A 197 -17.11 3.27 16.10
CA ALA A 197 -16.97 1.81 16.24
C ALA A 197 -17.89 1.22 17.33
N GLY A 198 -18.47 2.02 18.21
CA GLY A 198 -19.47 1.58 19.19
C GLY A 198 -20.71 0.95 18.56
N SER A 199 -21.04 1.29 17.31
CA SER A 199 -22.12 0.70 16.50
C SER A 199 -21.60 0.01 15.25
N ALA A 200 -20.48 -0.69 15.35
CA ALA A 200 -19.82 -1.31 14.21
C ALA A 200 -19.49 -2.79 14.43
N ILE A 201 -19.32 -3.48 13.30
CA ILE A 201 -18.56 -4.72 13.20
C ILE A 201 -17.11 -4.32 12.88
N VAL A 202 -16.18 -4.64 13.78
CA VAL A 202 -14.73 -4.37 13.63
C VAL A 202 -14.03 -5.67 13.24
N PHE A 203 -13.24 -5.63 12.19
CA PHE A 203 -12.47 -6.79 11.70
C PHE A 203 -11.03 -6.72 12.21
N ASP A 204 -10.65 -7.71 13.02
CA ASP A 204 -9.32 -7.76 13.65
C ASP A 204 -8.18 -8.12 12.68
N ARG A 205 -8.51 -8.66 11.49
CA ARG A 205 -7.55 -9.20 10.52
C ARG A 205 -7.90 -8.73 9.12
N ALA A 206 -7.86 -7.43 8.91
CA ALA A 206 -8.12 -6.81 7.61
C ALA A 206 -6.81 -6.42 6.91
N TYR A 207 -6.73 -6.69 5.61
CA TYR A 207 -5.50 -6.53 4.86
C TYR A 207 -5.67 -5.71 3.59
N ALA A 208 -4.77 -4.75 3.40
CA ALA A 208 -4.58 -4.08 2.13
C ALA A 208 -4.09 -5.07 1.07
N VAL A 209 -4.49 -4.88 -0.18
CA VAL A 209 -4.02 -5.72 -1.30
C VAL A 209 -2.68 -5.27 -1.84
N TYR A 210 -2.35 -4.00 -1.62
CA TYR A 210 -1.14 -3.35 -2.06
C TYR A 210 -0.85 -2.17 -1.12
N PRO A 211 0.39 -1.96 -0.67
CA PRO A 211 0.71 -0.88 0.26
C PRO A 211 0.90 0.47 -0.45
N GLU A 212 -0.13 0.93 -1.18
CA GLU A 212 -0.22 2.24 -1.84
C GLU A 212 -1.68 2.55 -2.17
N SER A 213 -2.09 3.80 -1.98
CA SER A 213 -3.50 4.26 -2.00
C SER A 213 -4.23 3.97 -3.30
N ILE A 214 -3.60 4.20 -4.46
CA ILE A 214 -4.27 4.13 -5.76
C ILE A 214 -4.70 2.70 -6.09
N LYS A 215 -3.80 1.73 -5.88
CA LYS A 215 -4.09 0.31 -6.11
C LYS A 215 -5.04 -0.25 -5.06
N ALA A 216 -4.95 0.23 -3.81
CA ALA A 216 -5.89 -0.09 -2.75
C ALA A 216 -7.30 0.42 -3.06
N LEU A 217 -7.43 1.66 -3.50
CA LEU A 217 -8.71 2.25 -3.91
C LEU A 217 -9.33 1.50 -5.10
N PHE A 218 -8.52 1.11 -6.11
CA PHE A 218 -8.99 0.27 -7.20
C PHE A 218 -9.59 -1.05 -6.66
N ALA A 219 -8.91 -1.68 -5.71
CA ALA A 219 -9.38 -2.93 -5.12
C ALA A 219 -10.71 -2.75 -4.35
N MET A 220 -10.85 -1.67 -3.59
CA MET A 220 -12.09 -1.37 -2.84
C MET A 220 -13.27 -1.09 -3.78
N LEU A 221 -13.06 -0.31 -4.85
CA LEU A 221 -14.13 0.10 -5.75
C LEU A 221 -14.52 -0.98 -6.77
N CYS A 222 -13.55 -1.78 -7.23
CA CYS A 222 -13.74 -2.75 -8.30
C CYS A 222 -13.83 -4.21 -7.81
N SER A 223 -13.60 -4.46 -6.53
CA SER A 223 -13.48 -5.83 -5.97
C SER A 223 -12.55 -6.71 -6.81
N ALA A 224 -11.40 -6.15 -7.20
CA ALA A 224 -10.43 -6.79 -8.09
C ALA A 224 -9.01 -6.56 -7.59
N TYR A 225 -8.14 -7.54 -7.83
CA TYR A 225 -6.72 -7.35 -7.55
C TYR A 225 -6.08 -6.47 -8.63
N PRO A 226 -5.27 -5.48 -8.25
CA PRO A 226 -4.44 -4.75 -9.21
C PRO A 226 -3.47 -5.70 -9.93
N ALA A 227 -3.09 -5.36 -11.15
CA ALA A 227 -2.14 -6.17 -11.91
C ALA A 227 -0.71 -5.92 -11.41
N PHE A 228 0.07 -7.01 -11.32
CA PHE A 228 1.48 -6.95 -10.97
C PHE A 228 2.30 -6.27 -12.09
N ASP A 229 3.36 -5.54 -11.74
CA ASP A 229 4.21 -4.77 -12.68
C ASP A 229 3.44 -3.79 -13.59
N SER A 230 2.29 -3.29 -13.13
CA SER A 230 1.47 -2.32 -13.85
C SER A 230 1.56 -0.92 -13.26
N ALA A 231 1.60 0.09 -14.13
CA ALA A 231 1.46 1.48 -13.72
C ALA A 231 -0.01 1.81 -13.44
N SER A 232 -0.28 2.75 -12.53
CA SER A 232 -1.66 3.12 -12.14
C SER A 232 -2.45 3.69 -13.30
N GLU A 233 -1.82 4.37 -14.25
CA GLU A 233 -2.44 4.93 -15.46
C GLU A 233 -3.11 3.86 -16.34
N THR A 234 -2.66 2.60 -16.24
CA THR A 234 -3.28 1.49 -16.99
C THR A 234 -4.70 1.18 -16.56
N TYR A 235 -5.09 1.58 -15.33
CA TYR A 235 -6.44 1.34 -14.81
C TYR A 235 -7.52 2.22 -15.46
N ALA A 236 -7.15 3.27 -16.21
CA ALA A 236 -8.11 4.06 -16.98
C ALA A 236 -8.92 3.21 -17.98
N GLY A 237 -8.25 2.22 -18.58
CA GLY A 237 -8.87 1.27 -19.52
C GLY A 237 -9.43 0.00 -18.87
N ALA A 238 -9.21 -0.21 -17.58
CA ALA A 238 -9.69 -1.41 -16.89
C ALA A 238 -11.21 -1.36 -16.72
N GLY A 239 -11.93 -2.16 -17.50
CA GLY A 239 -13.37 -2.34 -17.35
C GLY A 239 -13.66 -3.15 -16.10
N CYS A 240 -14.06 -2.49 -14.99
CA CYS A 240 -14.58 -3.16 -13.82
C CYS A 240 -16.01 -2.69 -13.53
N PRO A 241 -16.92 -3.58 -13.06
CA PRO A 241 -18.21 -3.16 -12.53
C PRO A 241 -17.98 -2.48 -11.17
N ALA A 242 -17.72 -1.16 -11.21
CA ALA A 242 -17.33 -0.41 -10.02
C ALA A 242 -18.51 -0.20 -9.05
N LEU A 243 -18.24 -0.21 -7.76
CA LEU A 243 -19.23 0.02 -6.69
C LEU A 243 -20.05 1.30 -6.91
N PRO A 244 -19.44 2.48 -7.22
CA PRO A 244 -20.22 3.70 -7.46
C PRO A 244 -21.18 3.57 -8.64
N ALA A 245 -20.80 2.86 -9.70
CA ALA A 245 -21.67 2.64 -10.86
C ALA A 245 -22.88 1.75 -10.51
N ALA A 246 -22.68 0.71 -9.71
CA ALA A 246 -23.76 -0.16 -9.26
C ALA A 246 -24.75 0.61 -8.36
N LEU A 247 -24.24 1.43 -7.44
CA LEU A 247 -25.07 2.25 -6.55
C LEU A 247 -25.78 3.38 -7.31
N HIS A 248 -25.11 4.03 -8.27
CA HIS A 248 -25.73 5.03 -9.12
C HIS A 248 -26.89 4.42 -9.94
N GLY A 249 -26.69 3.22 -10.51
CA GLY A 249 -27.72 2.46 -11.21
C GLY A 249 -28.91 2.08 -10.32
N ALA A 250 -28.70 1.99 -9.00
CA ALA A 250 -29.74 1.76 -7.99
C ALA A 250 -30.37 3.07 -7.44
N GLY A 251 -30.06 4.24 -8.05
CA GLY A 251 -30.68 5.52 -7.71
C GLY A 251 -29.91 6.39 -6.73
N TYR A 252 -28.78 5.94 -6.20
CA TYR A 252 -27.97 6.73 -5.27
C TYR A 252 -27.37 7.97 -5.96
N ALA A 253 -27.32 9.11 -5.25
CA ALA A 253 -26.42 10.20 -5.59
C ALA A 253 -24.99 9.78 -5.22
N THR A 254 -24.01 9.99 -6.11
CA THR A 254 -22.64 9.45 -5.91
C THR A 254 -21.61 10.55 -5.99
N ALA A 255 -20.76 10.67 -4.96
CA ALA A 255 -19.68 11.63 -4.93
C ALA A 255 -18.40 11.04 -4.31
N LEU A 256 -17.26 11.57 -4.76
CA LEU A 256 -15.97 11.33 -4.14
C LEU A 256 -15.28 12.66 -3.89
N PHE A 257 -14.80 12.86 -2.68
CA PHE A 257 -14.01 14.02 -2.27
C PHE A 257 -12.65 13.55 -1.75
N HIS A 258 -11.62 14.21 -2.23
CA HIS A 258 -10.24 13.94 -1.87
C HIS A 258 -9.56 15.22 -1.39
N SER A 259 -9.04 15.24 -0.18
CA SER A 259 -8.26 16.38 0.31
C SER A 259 -6.88 16.49 -0.34
N GLY A 260 -6.42 15.44 -1.06
CA GLY A 260 -5.25 15.45 -1.93
C GLY A 260 -5.58 15.81 -3.37
N ARG A 261 -4.72 15.40 -4.32
CA ARG A 261 -4.86 15.72 -5.75
C ARG A 261 -4.91 14.44 -6.58
N PHE A 262 -5.91 14.30 -7.46
CA PHE A 262 -6.04 13.16 -8.36
C PHE A 262 -4.90 13.02 -9.37
N MET A 263 -4.17 14.10 -9.63
CA MET A 263 -3.04 14.07 -10.56
C MET A 263 -1.85 13.25 -10.06
N TYR A 264 -1.76 12.97 -8.75
CA TYR A 264 -0.65 12.19 -8.21
C TYR A 264 -0.77 10.72 -8.59
N LEU A 265 0.35 10.16 -9.07
CA LEU A 265 0.53 8.74 -9.42
C LEU A 265 -0.60 8.13 -10.26
N GLY A 266 -1.36 8.95 -11.01
CA GLY A 266 -2.43 8.45 -11.87
C GLY A 266 -3.71 8.04 -11.13
N MET A 267 -3.99 8.56 -9.94
CA MET A 267 -5.26 8.30 -9.22
C MET A 267 -6.47 8.66 -10.09
N ASP A 268 -6.35 9.70 -10.93
CA ASP A 268 -7.35 10.09 -11.92
C ASP A 268 -7.82 8.91 -12.78
N ALA A 269 -6.92 8.04 -13.19
CA ALA A 269 -7.22 6.85 -13.98
C ALA A 269 -8.07 5.81 -13.21
N VAL A 270 -7.99 5.81 -11.88
CA VAL A 270 -8.74 4.88 -11.02
C VAL A 270 -10.14 5.39 -10.72
N VAL A 271 -10.32 6.70 -10.53
CA VAL A 271 -11.60 7.26 -10.07
C VAL A 271 -12.52 7.71 -11.20
N ARG A 272 -11.96 8.14 -12.36
CA ARG A 272 -12.79 8.55 -13.49
C ARG A 272 -13.53 7.39 -14.14
N ASN A 273 -14.71 7.68 -14.67
CA ASN A 273 -15.57 6.72 -15.36
C ASN A 273 -15.98 5.50 -14.51
N ARG A 274 -16.07 5.68 -13.16
CA ARG A 274 -16.48 4.64 -12.21
C ARG A 274 -17.92 4.80 -11.71
N GLY A 275 -18.66 5.80 -12.20
CA GLY A 275 -20.06 6.03 -11.81
C GLY A 275 -20.26 7.09 -10.74
N TYR A 276 -19.23 7.87 -10.40
CA TYR A 276 -19.38 9.07 -9.59
C TYR A 276 -19.97 10.22 -10.42
N GLN A 277 -20.97 10.91 -9.85
CA GLN A 277 -21.56 12.11 -10.42
C GLN A 277 -20.76 13.38 -10.06
N VAL A 278 -20.13 13.35 -8.89
CA VAL A 278 -19.25 14.41 -8.38
C VAL A 278 -17.88 13.80 -8.07
N LEU A 279 -16.83 14.40 -8.59
CA LEU A 279 -15.43 14.07 -8.31
C LEU A 279 -14.71 15.37 -8.06
N GLU A 280 -14.34 15.63 -6.81
CA GLU A 280 -13.63 16.85 -6.41
C GLU A 280 -12.38 16.52 -5.63
N ASP A 281 -11.26 17.12 -6.03
CA ASP A 281 -9.99 17.06 -5.33
C ASP A 281 -9.64 18.41 -4.67
N ALA A 282 -8.50 18.48 -4.00
CA ALA A 282 -8.02 19.71 -3.36
C ALA A 282 -8.02 20.94 -4.28
N GLY A 283 -7.88 20.74 -5.61
CA GLY A 283 -7.91 21.84 -6.58
C GLY A 283 -9.30 22.39 -6.85
N ASP A 284 -10.32 21.54 -6.75
CA ASP A 284 -11.72 21.92 -6.95
C ASP A 284 -12.33 22.48 -5.64
N ILE A 285 -11.98 21.87 -4.50
CA ILE A 285 -12.52 22.21 -3.18
C ILE A 285 -11.99 23.56 -2.71
N GLY A 286 -10.69 23.80 -2.87
CA GLY A 286 -10.00 24.92 -2.25
C GLY A 286 -9.89 24.74 -0.72
N GLY A 287 -9.04 25.53 -0.09
CA GLY A 287 -8.77 25.43 1.35
C GLY A 287 -7.34 25.82 1.69
N ALA A 288 -6.96 25.69 2.96
CA ALA A 288 -5.58 25.93 3.36
C ALA A 288 -4.69 24.79 2.85
N ARG A 289 -3.65 25.14 2.09
CA ARG A 289 -2.66 24.16 1.62
C ARG A 289 -1.86 23.66 2.82
N MET A 290 -1.88 22.35 3.05
CA MET A 290 -1.12 21.71 4.11
C MET A 290 0.26 21.26 3.63
N SER A 291 0.32 20.60 2.47
CA SER A 291 1.57 20.11 1.87
C SER A 291 1.48 20.18 0.35
N SER A 292 2.48 19.65 -0.36
CA SER A 292 2.38 19.44 -1.81
C SER A 292 1.25 18.47 -2.19
N PHE A 293 0.83 17.61 -1.26
CA PHE A 293 -0.18 16.57 -1.51
C PHE A 293 -1.61 17.06 -1.40
N GLY A 294 -1.91 18.07 -0.56
CA GLY A 294 -3.30 18.46 -0.38
C GLY A 294 -3.58 19.68 0.48
N ILE A 295 -4.85 19.79 0.83
CA ILE A 295 -5.46 20.85 1.66
C ILE A 295 -5.89 20.30 3.04
N ASP A 296 -6.32 21.19 3.92
CA ASP A 296 -6.85 20.83 5.22
C ASP A 296 -8.13 19.99 5.12
N GLU A 297 -8.29 19.05 6.03
CA GLU A 297 -9.44 18.14 6.07
C GLU A 297 -10.74 18.89 6.42
N ALA A 298 -10.67 19.99 7.17
CA ALA A 298 -11.85 20.77 7.56
C ALA A 298 -12.54 21.38 6.35
N SER A 299 -11.79 21.93 5.40
CA SER A 299 -12.32 22.46 4.12
C SER A 299 -12.97 21.35 3.29
N THR A 300 -12.36 20.16 3.25
CA THR A 300 -12.91 19.01 2.54
C THR A 300 -14.21 18.53 3.18
N VAL A 301 -14.27 18.42 4.50
CA VAL A 301 -15.49 18.03 5.23
C VAL A 301 -16.61 19.05 5.05
N ALA A 302 -16.30 20.36 5.12
CA ALA A 302 -17.28 21.41 4.87
C ALA A 302 -17.89 21.29 3.46
N ARG A 303 -17.05 21.01 2.45
CA ARG A 303 -17.53 20.81 1.07
C ARG A 303 -18.38 19.54 0.94
N MET A 304 -18.00 18.44 1.59
CA MET A 304 -18.81 17.21 1.63
C MET A 304 -20.19 17.46 2.23
N LEU A 305 -20.27 18.14 3.37
CA LEU A 305 -21.55 18.47 4.04
C LEU A 305 -22.41 19.35 3.16
N ALA A 306 -21.85 20.37 2.51
CA ALA A 306 -22.58 21.21 1.56
C ALA A 306 -23.14 20.39 0.36
N TRP A 307 -22.40 19.38 -0.11
CA TRP A 307 -22.92 18.45 -1.13
C TRP A 307 -24.05 17.58 -0.57
N VAL A 308 -23.90 17.02 0.63
CA VAL A 308 -24.93 16.20 1.29
C VAL A 308 -26.24 16.99 1.45
N ASP A 309 -26.14 18.27 1.83
CA ASP A 309 -27.31 19.17 1.97
C ASP A 309 -27.99 19.44 0.63
N SER A 310 -27.27 19.35 -0.49
CA SER A 310 -27.83 19.50 -1.83
C SER A 310 -28.56 18.24 -2.33
N VAL A 311 -28.34 17.08 -1.69
CA VAL A 311 -29.01 15.83 -2.06
C VAL A 311 -30.40 15.79 -1.46
N PRO A 312 -31.49 15.58 -2.25
CA PRO A 312 -32.85 15.46 -1.74
C PRO A 312 -32.96 14.48 -0.57
N ALA A 313 -33.83 14.79 0.40
CA ALA A 313 -33.94 14.01 1.63
C ALA A 313 -34.40 12.57 1.42
N ASP A 314 -35.17 12.32 0.37
CA ASP A 314 -35.72 11.03 -0.06
C ASP A 314 -34.77 10.22 -0.96
N ARG A 315 -33.66 10.83 -1.39
CA ARG A 315 -32.66 10.16 -2.23
C ARG A 315 -31.46 9.71 -1.38
N PRO A 316 -31.12 8.42 -1.38
CA PRO A 316 -29.91 7.96 -0.71
C PRO A 316 -28.66 8.43 -1.47
N PHE A 317 -27.55 8.56 -0.75
CA PHE A 317 -26.26 8.92 -1.35
C PHE A 317 -25.16 7.88 -1.03
N PHE A 318 -24.18 7.83 -1.91
CA PHE A 318 -22.89 7.19 -1.70
C PHE A 318 -21.80 8.25 -1.74
N LEU A 319 -21.18 8.48 -0.62
CA LEU A 319 -20.10 9.44 -0.41
C LEU A 319 -18.80 8.66 -0.19
N THR A 320 -17.78 8.92 -0.99
CA THR A 320 -16.41 8.44 -0.73
C THR A 320 -15.56 9.60 -0.26
N TYR A 321 -14.89 9.42 0.86
CA TYR A 321 -13.96 10.37 1.45
C TYR A 321 -12.55 9.80 1.48
N LEU A 322 -11.62 10.50 0.85
CA LEU A 322 -10.19 10.18 0.83
C LEU A 322 -9.43 11.30 1.55
N PRO A 323 -9.26 11.21 2.88
CA PRO A 323 -8.40 12.14 3.62
C PRO A 323 -6.94 11.91 3.24
N VAL A 324 -6.14 12.98 3.20
CA VAL A 324 -4.68 12.91 3.04
C VAL A 324 -3.95 12.95 4.38
N ALA A 325 -4.68 13.21 5.46
CA ALA A 325 -4.15 13.14 6.82
C ALA A 325 -3.57 11.74 7.10
N GLY A 326 -2.32 11.66 7.55
CA GLY A 326 -1.57 10.40 7.66
C GLY A 326 -0.52 10.23 6.58
N HIS A 327 -0.59 10.97 5.48
CA HIS A 327 0.44 10.96 4.44
C HIS A 327 1.67 11.77 4.86
N HIS A 328 2.86 11.23 4.57
CA HIS A 328 4.11 11.97 4.75
C HIS A 328 4.06 13.34 3.99
N PRO A 329 4.52 14.45 4.53
CA PRO A 329 5.36 14.65 5.72
C PRO A 329 4.60 14.83 7.05
N TYR A 330 3.33 14.39 7.15
CA TYR A 330 2.51 14.40 8.37
C TYR A 330 2.22 15.81 8.91
N GLU A 331 2.00 16.75 8.01
CA GLU A 331 1.69 18.12 8.38
C GLU A 331 0.26 18.26 8.91
N THR A 332 0.10 19.07 9.93
CA THR A 332 -1.19 19.37 10.57
C THR A 332 -1.43 20.87 10.61
N PRO A 333 -2.70 21.34 10.53
CA PRO A 333 -3.00 22.78 10.58
C PRO A 333 -2.66 23.41 11.93
N GLU A 334 -2.74 22.61 13.00
CA GLU A 334 -2.47 23.03 14.37
C GLU A 334 -1.60 22.00 15.06
N ARG A 335 -0.95 22.42 16.14
CA ARG A 335 -0.17 21.51 16.96
C ARG A 335 -1.08 20.47 17.61
N GLY A 336 -0.77 19.20 17.40
CA GLY A 336 -1.54 18.11 17.97
C GLY A 336 -1.22 17.83 19.45
N PRO A 337 -1.94 16.90 20.07
CA PRO A 337 -1.76 16.56 21.49
C PRO A 337 -0.51 15.73 21.78
N PHE A 338 0.15 15.18 20.76
CA PHE A 338 1.34 14.34 20.92
C PHE A 338 2.61 15.16 20.72
N ALA A 339 3.75 14.59 21.10
CA ALA A 339 5.05 15.22 20.85
C ALA A 339 5.30 15.41 19.34
N GLU A 340 6.31 16.23 19.00
CA GLU A 340 6.73 16.46 17.62
C GLU A 340 8.22 16.06 17.44
N GLY A 341 8.65 15.04 18.21
CA GLY A 341 10.04 14.66 18.30
C GLY A 341 10.57 13.93 17.06
N ASP A 342 9.76 13.09 16.46
CA ASP A 342 10.12 12.28 15.30
C ASP A 342 8.94 12.16 14.32
N ASP A 343 9.12 11.39 13.24
CA ASP A 343 8.10 11.18 12.22
C ASP A 343 6.89 10.44 12.76
N PHE A 344 7.08 9.49 13.69
CA PHE A 344 5.97 8.77 14.29
C PHE A 344 5.10 9.66 15.17
N ASP A 345 5.69 10.58 15.91
CA ASP A 345 4.97 11.58 16.70
C ASP A 345 4.14 12.51 15.80
N ARG A 346 4.74 13.01 14.71
CA ARG A 346 4.03 13.84 13.71
C ARG A 346 2.90 13.07 13.06
N TYR A 347 3.13 11.82 12.69
CA TYR A 347 2.11 10.94 12.12
C TYR A 347 0.92 10.74 13.06
N ARG A 348 1.15 10.52 14.37
CA ARG A 348 0.07 10.42 15.36
C ARG A 348 -0.77 11.70 15.43
N ASN A 349 -0.12 12.87 15.36
CA ASN A 349 -0.80 14.15 15.30
C ASN A 349 -1.62 14.31 14.01
N ALA A 350 -1.11 13.84 12.87
CA ALA A 350 -1.82 13.87 11.60
C ALA A 350 -3.06 12.95 11.62
N LEU A 351 -2.95 11.74 12.15
CA LEU A 351 -4.11 10.85 12.33
C LEU A 351 -5.16 11.48 13.25
N HIS A 352 -4.72 12.15 14.34
CA HIS A 352 -5.62 12.82 15.27
C HIS A 352 -6.36 13.99 14.61
N ALA A 353 -5.69 14.77 13.77
CA ALA A 353 -6.31 15.84 13.00
C ALA A 353 -7.32 15.29 11.97
N GLY A 354 -6.97 14.19 11.28
CA GLY A 354 -7.90 13.48 10.39
C GLY A 354 -9.13 12.94 11.13
N ASP A 355 -8.94 12.42 12.34
CA ASP A 355 -10.03 11.93 13.19
C ASP A 355 -10.96 13.06 13.65
N ALA A 356 -10.43 14.25 13.95
CA ALA A 356 -11.24 15.42 14.29
C ALA A 356 -12.13 15.83 13.11
N ALA A 357 -11.64 15.74 11.88
CA ALA A 357 -12.41 15.98 10.67
C ALA A 357 -13.49 14.89 10.46
N LEU A 358 -13.14 13.60 10.66
CA LEU A 358 -14.13 12.51 10.65
C LEU A 358 -15.24 12.75 11.67
N GLY A 359 -14.89 13.15 12.90
CA GLY A 359 -15.87 13.51 13.93
C GLY A 359 -16.77 14.67 13.51
N THR A 360 -16.23 15.65 12.78
CA THR A 360 -17.02 16.76 12.23
C THR A 360 -17.99 16.28 11.15
N LEU A 361 -17.59 15.38 10.27
CA LEU A 361 -18.46 14.77 9.28
C LEU A 361 -19.62 13.99 9.96
N VAL A 362 -19.32 13.18 10.97
CA VAL A 362 -20.33 12.42 11.72
C VAL A 362 -21.34 13.35 12.37
N ARG A 363 -20.88 14.39 13.10
CA ARG A 363 -21.75 15.40 13.73
C ARG A 363 -22.57 16.18 12.71
N GLY A 364 -22.00 16.51 11.55
CA GLY A 364 -22.74 17.19 10.47
C GLY A 364 -23.87 16.33 9.92
N LEU A 365 -23.63 15.04 9.70
CA LEU A 365 -24.69 14.10 9.29
C LEU A 365 -25.74 13.90 10.40
N GLU A 366 -25.35 13.94 11.66
CA GLU A 366 -26.27 13.87 12.80
C GLU A 366 -27.17 15.10 12.86
N ALA A 367 -26.59 16.29 12.75
CA ALA A 367 -27.33 17.56 12.72
C ALA A 367 -28.32 17.62 11.53
N GLY A 368 -27.97 17.06 10.38
CA GLY A 368 -28.83 16.91 9.21
C GLY A 368 -29.84 15.75 9.30
N GLY A 369 -29.90 15.01 10.44
CA GLY A 369 -30.80 13.86 10.63
C GLY A 369 -30.45 12.64 9.79
N ARG A 370 -29.25 12.57 9.20
CA ARG A 370 -28.81 11.52 8.27
C ARG A 370 -28.02 10.39 8.95
N GLN A 371 -27.40 10.64 10.12
CA GLN A 371 -26.45 9.73 10.77
C GLN A 371 -27.06 8.35 11.09
N GLN A 372 -28.27 8.32 11.67
CA GLN A 372 -28.95 7.06 12.01
C GLN A 372 -29.38 6.26 10.78
N ASN A 373 -29.40 6.87 9.60
CA ASN A 373 -29.70 6.25 8.32
C ASN A 373 -28.47 6.16 7.41
N THR A 374 -27.29 6.04 7.99
CA THR A 374 -26.03 5.95 7.22
C THR A 374 -25.29 4.66 7.58
N LEU A 375 -24.90 3.92 6.54
CA LEU A 375 -23.94 2.81 6.59
C LEU A 375 -22.55 3.35 6.37
N TRP A 376 -21.66 3.12 7.29
CA TRP A 376 -20.27 3.52 7.21
C TRP A 376 -19.37 2.33 6.91
N ILE A 377 -18.47 2.49 5.96
CA ILE A 377 -17.34 1.60 5.75
C ILE A 377 -16.10 2.45 5.99
N VAL A 378 -15.31 2.13 7.00
CA VAL A 378 -14.04 2.82 7.26
C VAL A 378 -12.93 1.79 7.17
N ALA A 379 -11.97 2.03 6.28
CA ALA A 379 -10.83 1.17 6.07
C ALA A 379 -9.56 2.00 5.94
N GLY A 380 -8.42 1.47 6.40
CA GLY A 380 -7.13 1.95 5.95
C GLY A 380 -6.86 1.46 4.52
N ASP A 381 -6.31 2.29 3.67
CA ASP A 381 -5.90 1.88 2.33
C ASP A 381 -4.62 1.03 2.37
N HIS A 382 -3.68 1.40 3.21
CA HIS A 382 -2.48 0.67 3.63
C HIS A 382 -2.00 1.21 4.97
N GLY A 383 -0.94 0.62 5.51
CA GLY A 383 -0.31 1.09 6.73
C GLY A 383 0.94 1.92 6.47
N GLU A 384 1.64 2.28 7.54
CA GLU A 384 2.86 3.09 7.54
C GLU A 384 3.87 2.50 8.52
N ALA A 385 5.12 2.37 8.10
CA ALA A 385 6.20 1.80 8.89
C ALA A 385 7.14 2.89 9.41
N PHE A 386 7.66 2.69 10.62
CA PHE A 386 8.59 3.60 11.29
C PHE A 386 9.83 2.84 11.81
N GLY A 387 10.29 1.81 11.09
CA GLY A 387 11.48 1.04 11.44
C GLY A 387 11.23 -0.13 12.38
N GLN A 388 10.02 -0.65 12.48
CA GLN A 388 9.70 -1.87 13.24
C GLN A 388 10.47 -3.08 12.72
N HIS A 389 10.70 -3.11 11.41
CA HIS A 389 11.66 -4.01 10.75
C HIS A 389 12.79 -3.18 10.14
N ASP A 390 14.00 -3.69 10.18
CA ASP A 390 15.18 -3.02 9.65
C ASP A 390 14.96 -2.62 8.17
N GLY A 391 15.12 -1.32 7.88
CA GLY A 391 14.95 -0.77 6.55
C GLY A 391 13.50 -0.58 6.09
N ASN A 392 12.50 -0.88 6.93
CA ASN A 392 11.09 -0.63 6.65
C ASN A 392 10.65 0.72 7.21
N TYR A 393 10.62 1.73 6.34
CA TYR A 393 10.12 3.07 6.63
C TYR A 393 9.13 3.49 5.54
N GLY A 394 8.03 4.13 5.94
CA GLY A 394 6.96 4.49 5.02
C GLY A 394 6.16 3.27 4.57
N HIS A 395 5.69 3.30 3.35
CA HIS A 395 4.89 2.24 2.74
C HIS A 395 5.46 1.83 1.38
N THR A 396 4.76 1.00 0.58
CA THR A 396 5.05 0.63 -0.81
C THR A 396 6.06 -0.51 -0.99
N PHE A 397 7.08 -0.66 -0.13
CA PHE A 397 8.22 -1.53 -0.38
C PHE A 397 8.17 -2.89 0.30
N HIS A 398 7.43 -2.99 1.41
CA HIS A 398 7.36 -4.18 2.26
C HIS A 398 5.93 -4.64 2.51
N LEU A 399 5.78 -5.86 3.04
CA LEU A 399 4.48 -6.49 3.30
C LEU A 399 4.33 -6.96 4.75
N TYR A 400 5.04 -6.31 5.69
CA TYR A 400 4.87 -6.60 7.11
C TYR A 400 3.53 -6.05 7.64
N GLU A 401 3.16 -6.44 8.86
CA GLU A 401 1.86 -6.02 9.45
C GLU A 401 1.70 -4.50 9.46
N GLU A 402 2.76 -3.75 9.77
CA GLU A 402 2.73 -2.29 9.74
C GLU A 402 2.42 -1.69 8.37
N ASN A 403 2.65 -2.43 7.26
CA ASN A 403 2.39 -1.98 5.89
C ASN A 403 1.02 -2.41 5.36
N VAL A 404 0.53 -3.60 5.76
CA VAL A 404 -0.65 -4.20 5.11
C VAL A 404 -1.80 -4.54 6.06
N HIS A 405 -1.59 -4.59 7.38
CA HIS A 405 -2.67 -4.78 8.35
C HIS A 405 -3.34 -3.44 8.65
N VAL A 406 -4.54 -3.28 8.14
CA VAL A 406 -5.29 -2.01 8.16
C VAL A 406 -6.54 -2.10 9.02
N PRO A 407 -7.03 -0.97 9.57
CA PRO A 407 -8.35 -0.97 10.17
C PRO A 407 -9.43 -1.25 9.12
N MET A 408 -10.46 -1.97 9.54
CA MET A 408 -11.66 -2.21 8.74
C MET A 408 -12.85 -2.31 9.69
N LEU A 409 -13.84 -1.46 9.47
CA LEU A 409 -15.10 -1.52 10.20
C LEU A 409 -16.30 -1.24 9.30
N VAL A 410 -17.40 -1.88 9.64
CA VAL A 410 -18.74 -1.64 9.06
C VAL A 410 -19.63 -1.13 10.18
N ALA A 411 -19.85 0.20 10.24
CA ALA A 411 -20.72 0.79 11.24
C ALA A 411 -22.10 1.09 10.64
N ALA A 412 -23.14 0.70 11.37
CA ALA A 412 -24.52 0.91 10.94
C ALA A 412 -25.35 1.40 12.14
N PRO A 413 -25.23 2.69 12.52
CA PRO A 413 -26.05 3.26 13.58
C PRO A 413 -27.54 2.98 13.35
N GLY A 414 -28.25 2.60 14.42
CA GLY A 414 -29.65 2.18 14.32
C GLY A 414 -29.90 0.75 13.80
N LEU A 415 -28.87 0.04 13.31
CA LEU A 415 -28.95 -1.40 12.96
C LEU A 415 -28.06 -2.24 13.87
N VAL A 416 -26.81 -1.84 14.02
CA VAL A 416 -25.84 -2.51 14.90
C VAL A 416 -25.89 -1.85 16.26
N ALA A 417 -26.48 -2.52 17.25
CA ALA A 417 -26.75 -1.93 18.57
C ALA A 417 -25.51 -1.75 19.43
N ARG A 418 -24.45 -2.51 19.21
CA ARG A 418 -23.17 -2.46 19.94
C ARG A 418 -22.03 -2.96 19.08
N GLN A 419 -20.82 -2.55 19.44
CA GLN A 419 -19.61 -3.05 18.80
C GLN A 419 -19.59 -4.60 18.83
N SER A 420 -19.27 -5.18 17.69
CA SER A 420 -18.96 -6.60 17.51
C SER A 420 -17.58 -6.73 16.90
N ARG A 421 -16.84 -7.77 17.26
CA ARG A 421 -15.50 -8.02 16.69
C ARG A 421 -15.48 -9.35 15.96
N SER A 422 -14.80 -9.38 14.82
CA SER A 422 -14.57 -10.60 14.07
C SER A 422 -13.08 -10.82 13.83
N ARG A 423 -12.60 -12.03 14.13
CA ARG A 423 -11.22 -12.48 13.86
C ARG A 423 -11.06 -13.08 12.47
N ARG A 424 -12.05 -12.91 11.63
CA ARG A 424 -12.04 -13.33 10.24
C ARG A 424 -10.97 -12.56 9.46
N VAL A 425 -10.26 -13.26 8.57
CA VAL A 425 -9.38 -12.62 7.59
C VAL A 425 -10.24 -11.99 6.50
N VAL A 426 -10.09 -10.69 6.28
CA VAL A 426 -10.77 -9.94 5.22
C VAL A 426 -9.76 -9.10 4.45
N SER A 427 -10.13 -8.66 3.26
CA SER A 427 -9.27 -7.87 2.39
C SER A 427 -10.05 -6.69 1.79
N LEU A 428 -9.35 -5.66 1.35
CA LEU A 428 -9.99 -4.48 0.74
C LEU A 428 -10.84 -4.81 -0.50
N ILE A 429 -10.56 -5.92 -1.21
CA ILE A 429 -11.43 -6.37 -2.32
C ILE A 429 -12.83 -6.79 -1.86
N ASP A 430 -13.01 -7.06 -0.56
CA ASP A 430 -14.28 -7.46 0.03
C ASP A 430 -15.21 -6.27 0.31
N THR A 431 -14.72 -5.03 0.15
CA THR A 431 -15.47 -3.80 0.43
C THR A 431 -16.72 -3.68 -0.44
N ALA A 432 -16.57 -3.70 -1.76
CA ALA A 432 -17.70 -3.52 -2.69
C ALA A 432 -18.78 -4.62 -2.54
N PRO A 433 -18.46 -5.93 -2.50
CA PRO A 433 -19.49 -6.94 -2.32
C PRO A 433 -20.18 -6.85 -0.96
N THR A 434 -19.51 -6.43 0.11
CA THR A 434 -20.11 -6.21 1.43
C THR A 434 -21.10 -5.05 1.41
N VAL A 435 -20.75 -3.94 0.80
CA VAL A 435 -21.65 -2.78 0.66
C VAL A 435 -22.90 -3.18 -0.15
N LEU A 436 -22.71 -3.81 -1.31
CA LEU A 436 -23.84 -4.19 -2.18
C LEU A 436 -24.77 -5.17 -1.48
N GLU A 437 -24.24 -6.16 -0.78
CA GLU A 437 -25.07 -7.09 -0.02
C GLU A 437 -25.83 -6.40 1.10
N ALA A 438 -25.15 -5.53 1.88
CA ALA A 438 -25.80 -4.83 2.98
C ALA A 438 -26.99 -3.98 2.51
N VAL A 439 -26.95 -3.45 1.28
CA VAL A 439 -28.07 -2.69 0.69
C VAL A 439 -29.00 -3.52 -0.19
N GLY A 440 -28.80 -4.85 -0.27
CA GLY A 440 -29.68 -5.76 -1.00
C GLY A 440 -29.47 -5.79 -2.51
N ILE A 441 -28.31 -5.39 -3.00
CA ILE A 441 -27.93 -5.44 -4.42
C ILE A 441 -27.00 -6.64 -4.65
N ALA A 442 -27.32 -7.49 -5.62
CA ALA A 442 -26.49 -8.64 -5.94
C ALA A 442 -25.11 -8.20 -6.48
N PRO A 443 -24.01 -8.67 -5.87
CA PRO A 443 -22.68 -8.35 -6.37
C PRO A 443 -22.44 -8.90 -7.78
N PRO A 444 -21.77 -8.16 -8.67
CA PRO A 444 -21.40 -8.64 -10.00
C PRO A 444 -20.55 -9.92 -9.94
N ALA A 445 -20.79 -10.88 -10.83
CA ALA A 445 -20.05 -12.14 -10.91
C ALA A 445 -18.54 -11.95 -11.22
N ALA A 446 -18.16 -10.78 -11.75
CA ALA A 446 -16.77 -10.43 -12.02
C ALA A 446 -15.97 -10.08 -10.75
N TYR A 447 -16.64 -9.82 -9.62
CA TYR A 447 -15.97 -9.50 -8.35
C TYR A 447 -15.09 -10.65 -7.87
N ARG A 448 -13.94 -10.33 -7.32
CA ARG A 448 -12.96 -11.29 -6.81
C ARG A 448 -13.04 -11.45 -5.29
N GLY A 449 -13.49 -10.42 -4.60
CA GLY A 449 -13.86 -10.44 -3.20
C GLY A 449 -15.25 -11.03 -3.00
N SER A 450 -15.62 -11.19 -1.76
CA SER A 450 -16.96 -11.60 -1.34
C SER A 450 -17.33 -10.86 -0.05
N SER A 451 -18.62 -10.80 0.28
CA SER A 451 -19.07 -10.06 1.46
C SER A 451 -18.37 -10.52 2.74
N MET A 452 -17.95 -9.57 3.56
CA MET A 452 -17.33 -9.81 4.86
C MET A 452 -18.33 -10.36 5.90
N LEU A 453 -19.62 -10.38 5.60
CA LEU A 453 -20.67 -10.77 6.54
C LEU A 453 -20.88 -12.28 6.65
N HIS A 454 -20.36 -13.06 5.71
CA HIS A 454 -20.51 -14.53 5.69
C HIS A 454 -19.33 -15.29 6.27
N GLY A 455 -19.59 -16.46 6.89
CA GLY A 455 -18.64 -17.31 7.60
C GLY A 455 -17.63 -18.10 6.74
N ASP A 456 -17.55 -17.90 5.41
CA ASP A 456 -16.67 -18.64 4.53
C ASP A 456 -15.18 -18.44 4.84
N PRO A 457 -14.38 -19.51 4.83
CA PRO A 457 -12.92 -19.41 5.00
C PRO A 457 -12.27 -18.58 3.91
N ARG A 458 -11.31 -17.72 4.27
CA ARG A 458 -10.68 -16.78 3.34
C ARG A 458 -9.19 -16.64 3.54
N LEU A 459 -8.54 -16.21 2.46
CA LEU A 459 -7.19 -15.67 2.45
C LEU A 459 -7.24 -14.19 2.13
N ALA A 460 -6.40 -13.41 2.76
CA ALA A 460 -6.00 -12.14 2.19
C ALA A 460 -4.73 -12.34 1.36
N LEU A 461 -4.74 -11.86 0.12
CA LEU A 461 -3.60 -11.87 -0.80
C LEU A 461 -3.19 -10.44 -1.07
N PHE A 462 -1.89 -10.19 -1.02
CA PHE A 462 -1.32 -8.86 -1.20
C PHE A 462 0.06 -8.93 -1.86
N PHE A 463 0.51 -7.82 -2.44
CA PHE A 463 1.80 -7.76 -3.09
C PHE A 463 2.40 -6.35 -3.07
N ALA A 464 3.71 -6.27 -3.31
CA ALA A 464 4.43 -5.04 -3.59
C ALA A 464 5.41 -5.27 -4.74
N ASP A 465 5.30 -4.47 -5.79
CA ASP A 465 6.10 -4.63 -7.01
C ASP A 465 7.02 -3.44 -7.33
N TYR A 466 7.05 -2.46 -6.45
CA TYR A 466 7.84 -1.25 -6.66
C TYR A 466 9.35 -1.52 -6.63
N SER A 467 9.79 -2.46 -5.79
CA SER A 467 11.19 -2.80 -5.59
C SER A 467 11.45 -4.31 -5.73
N LEU A 468 11.31 -5.06 -4.63
CA LEU A 468 11.75 -6.46 -4.52
C LEU A 468 10.83 -7.47 -5.24
N GLY A 469 9.64 -7.08 -5.62
CA GLY A 469 8.66 -8.02 -6.13
C GLY A 469 8.22 -9.01 -5.05
N LEU A 470 7.48 -8.51 -4.08
CA LEU A 470 6.98 -9.30 -2.96
C LEU A 470 5.56 -9.79 -3.23
N LEU A 471 5.30 -11.05 -2.95
CA LEU A 471 3.96 -11.62 -2.89
C LEU A 471 3.69 -12.07 -1.47
N GLY A 472 2.49 -11.84 -0.96
CA GLY A 472 2.14 -12.19 0.41
C GLY A 472 0.73 -12.73 0.56
N LEU A 473 0.52 -13.47 1.63
CA LEU A 473 -0.80 -13.93 2.04
C LEU A 473 -0.94 -13.96 3.57
N ARG A 474 -2.18 -13.83 4.01
CA ARG A 474 -2.62 -14.14 5.36
C ARG A 474 -3.60 -15.31 5.32
N ASP A 475 -3.31 -16.36 6.10
CA ASP A 475 -4.13 -17.56 6.27
C ASP A 475 -4.29 -17.87 7.76
N GLY A 476 -5.47 -17.58 8.30
CA GLY A 476 -5.74 -17.75 9.72
C GLY A 476 -4.68 -17.04 10.61
N ARG A 477 -3.86 -17.80 11.32
CA ARG A 477 -2.74 -17.29 12.13
C ARG A 477 -1.43 -17.12 11.35
N THR A 478 -1.31 -17.74 10.18
CA THR A 478 -0.09 -17.75 9.38
C THR A 478 -0.04 -16.57 8.42
N LYS A 479 1.08 -15.86 8.39
CA LYS A 479 1.44 -14.93 7.34
C LYS A 479 2.64 -15.45 6.56
N PHE A 480 2.61 -15.29 5.24
CA PHE A 480 3.68 -15.75 4.36
C PHE A 480 4.04 -14.66 3.35
N ILE A 481 5.32 -14.39 3.19
CA ILE A 481 5.89 -13.44 2.23
C ILE A 481 6.89 -14.17 1.36
N TYR A 482 6.78 -14.01 0.05
CA TYR A 482 7.68 -14.59 -0.94
C TYR A 482 8.28 -13.49 -1.81
N GLU A 483 9.59 -13.45 -1.88
CA GLU A 483 10.36 -12.54 -2.71
C GLU A 483 10.69 -13.18 -4.05
N LEU A 484 10.27 -12.57 -5.15
CA LEU A 484 10.40 -13.11 -6.50
C LEU A 484 11.85 -13.14 -7.00
N GLU A 485 12.66 -12.15 -6.64
CA GLU A 485 14.04 -12.05 -7.15
C GLU A 485 15.00 -12.98 -6.42
N SER A 486 15.02 -12.94 -5.10
CA SER A 486 15.89 -13.79 -4.28
C SER A 486 15.32 -15.20 -4.07
N GLN A 487 14.03 -15.40 -4.37
CA GLN A 487 13.26 -16.60 -4.06
C GLN A 487 13.19 -16.94 -2.55
N ARG A 488 13.48 -15.97 -1.70
CA ARG A 488 13.38 -16.13 -0.25
C ARG A 488 11.93 -16.19 0.18
N SER A 489 11.69 -17.00 1.20
CA SER A 489 10.38 -17.13 1.84
C SER A 489 10.48 -16.76 3.30
N ARG A 490 9.52 -15.95 3.79
CA ARG A 490 9.33 -15.67 5.21
C ARG A 490 7.95 -16.14 5.60
N MET A 491 7.85 -16.82 6.73
CA MET A 491 6.59 -17.30 7.27
C MET A 491 6.55 -17.03 8.77
N PHE A 492 5.47 -16.45 9.23
CA PHE A 492 5.28 -16.00 10.61
C PHE A 492 4.00 -16.59 11.17
N ASP A 493 4.01 -16.86 12.46
CA ASP A 493 2.82 -17.19 13.23
C ASP A 493 2.42 -15.95 14.04
N LEU A 494 1.45 -15.20 13.56
CA LEU A 494 1.11 -13.91 14.16
C LEU A 494 0.33 -14.00 15.49
N GLU A 495 -0.02 -15.19 15.98
CA GLU A 495 -0.55 -15.34 17.33
C GLU A 495 0.60 -15.44 18.36
N ASP A 496 1.69 -16.11 17.99
CA ASP A 496 2.86 -16.30 18.86
C ASP A 496 3.94 -15.22 18.62
N ASP A 497 3.98 -14.64 17.41
CA ASP A 497 4.96 -13.65 16.96
C ASP A 497 4.25 -12.53 16.16
N PRO A 498 3.45 -11.68 16.83
CA PRO A 498 2.73 -10.59 16.15
C PRO A 498 3.65 -9.52 15.56
N GLY A 499 4.91 -9.47 15.97
CA GLY A 499 5.94 -8.57 15.46
C GLY A 499 6.76 -9.12 14.30
N GLU A 500 6.44 -10.33 13.78
CA GLU A 500 7.09 -10.94 12.60
C GLU A 500 8.62 -11.05 12.69
N GLN A 501 9.14 -11.34 13.90
CA GLN A 501 10.58 -11.41 14.16
C GLN A 501 11.15 -12.81 13.92
N ILE A 502 10.31 -13.86 13.92
CA ILE A 502 10.75 -15.26 13.87
C ILE A 502 10.28 -15.93 12.58
N ASN A 503 11.17 -16.03 11.60
CA ASN A 503 10.86 -16.73 10.36
C ASN A 503 10.82 -18.26 10.56
N VAL A 504 9.63 -18.85 10.46
CA VAL A 504 9.40 -20.30 10.63
C VAL A 504 9.30 -21.07 9.30
N ALA A 505 9.56 -20.45 8.15
CA ALA A 505 9.47 -21.12 6.84
C ALA A 505 10.34 -22.38 6.76
N GLY A 506 11.53 -22.35 7.33
CA GLY A 506 12.44 -23.50 7.37
C GLY A 506 11.94 -24.67 8.24
N LYS A 507 11.07 -24.39 9.23
CA LYS A 507 10.45 -25.43 10.08
C LYS A 507 9.21 -26.06 9.42
N ASN A 508 8.61 -25.39 8.42
CA ASN A 508 7.37 -25.80 7.75
C ASN A 508 7.53 -25.79 6.21
N VAL A 509 8.54 -26.50 5.72
CA VAL A 509 8.96 -26.48 4.30
C VAL A 509 7.83 -26.83 3.33
N ALA A 510 7.01 -27.82 3.66
CA ALA A 510 5.89 -28.23 2.81
C ALA A 510 4.83 -27.13 2.69
N ARG A 511 4.46 -26.47 3.80
CA ARG A 511 3.51 -25.35 3.82
C ARG A 511 4.07 -24.14 3.07
N ALA A 512 5.35 -23.80 3.28
CA ALA A 512 6.02 -22.72 2.57
C ALA A 512 6.04 -22.96 1.04
N ALA A 513 6.33 -24.19 0.61
CA ALA A 513 6.31 -24.58 -0.80
C ALA A 513 4.89 -24.45 -1.40
N HIS A 514 3.86 -24.88 -0.67
CA HIS A 514 2.47 -24.76 -1.07
C HIS A 514 2.05 -23.28 -1.23
N TYR A 515 2.32 -22.44 -0.25
CA TYR A 515 2.01 -21.00 -0.32
C TYR A 515 2.78 -20.29 -1.44
N LYS A 516 4.05 -20.66 -1.67
CA LYS A 516 4.82 -20.17 -2.81
C LYS A 516 4.15 -20.49 -4.14
N GLN A 517 3.69 -21.74 -4.33
CA GLN A 517 2.97 -22.16 -5.54
C GLN A 517 1.66 -21.38 -5.71
N LEU A 518 0.87 -21.26 -4.64
CA LEU A 518 -0.39 -20.50 -4.64
C LEU A 518 -0.17 -19.07 -5.09
N LEU A 519 0.76 -18.35 -4.45
CA LEU A 519 1.05 -16.95 -4.76
C LEU A 519 1.54 -16.74 -6.20
N ARG A 520 2.40 -17.61 -6.71
CA ARG A 520 2.86 -17.54 -8.10
C ARG A 520 1.73 -17.78 -9.09
N SER A 521 0.86 -18.77 -8.83
CA SER A 521 -0.32 -19.05 -9.66
C SER A 521 -1.32 -17.90 -9.64
N TRP A 522 -1.55 -17.32 -8.46
CA TRP A 522 -2.40 -16.14 -8.30
C TRP A 522 -1.87 -14.95 -9.09
N ALA A 523 -0.60 -14.60 -8.93
CA ALA A 523 0.00 -13.47 -9.61
C ALA A 523 0.00 -13.65 -11.15
N ALA A 524 0.27 -14.86 -11.64
CA ALA A 524 0.19 -15.18 -13.08
C ALA A 524 -1.25 -15.02 -13.62
N ALA A 525 -2.27 -15.38 -12.84
CA ALA A 525 -3.66 -15.21 -13.21
C ALA A 525 -4.06 -13.72 -13.32
N GLN A 526 -3.54 -12.85 -12.42
CA GLN A 526 -3.79 -11.41 -12.50
C GLN A 526 -3.16 -10.80 -13.76
N MET A 527 -1.95 -11.20 -14.15
CA MET A 527 -1.30 -10.75 -15.37
C MET A 527 -2.07 -11.12 -16.65
N LYS A 528 -2.73 -12.28 -16.67
CA LYS A 528 -3.59 -12.69 -17.81
C LYS A 528 -4.86 -11.84 -17.88
N GLY A 529 -5.45 -11.49 -16.75
CA GLY A 529 -6.67 -10.65 -16.66
C GLY A 529 -6.44 -9.20 -17.11
N ALA A 530 -5.30 -8.62 -16.79
CA ALA A 530 -4.96 -7.24 -17.15
C ALA A 530 -4.67 -7.03 -18.65
N ARG A 531 -4.44 -8.11 -19.42
CA ARG A 531 -4.17 -8.06 -20.88
C ARG A 531 -5.43 -8.23 -21.73
N ARG A 532 -6.57 -8.53 -21.15
CA ARG A 532 -7.89 -8.64 -21.78
C ARG A 532 -8.72 -7.39 -21.53
#